data_660203600e40bb72a8bf438c523d4518
#
_entry.id   660203600e40bb72a8bf438c523d4518
#
_cell.length_a   1.000
_cell.length_b   1.000
_cell.length_c   1.000
_cell.angle_alpha   90.00
_cell.angle_beta   90.00
_cell.angle_gamma   90.00
#
_symmetry.space_group_name_H-M   'P 1'
#
loop_
_entity.id
_entity.type
_entity.pdbx_description
1 polymer ?
#
loop_
_entity_poly.entity_id
_entity_poly.type
_entity_poly.pdbx_seq_one_letter_code
_entity_poly.pdbx_strand_id
1 'polypeptide(L)'
;WGVEYTDIALERVYEYYNQITDDEVGEACAGLAGKALACREASPEDMIKAMRLYRAIRKIVDEDRLSALTLSCFRLIEQTGTTGCLALSLLNDEGIIAGCEGDLQSVFTMLAAKVLTGKPAFMANPSMINARTNEIILAHCTIGIAQTEQFIIRNHFETESGIGIQGILPTGDVTIVKCGGECLDEYYLGTGTLTENTNYINMCRTQVRIKMNAPAEYFLRNPLGNHHIMLHGNYELMLDEFLQSNGCKRIE
;
A
#
# COMPACT_ATOMS: atom_id res chain seq x y z
N TRP A 1 5.07 15.77 -15.49
CA TRP A 1 6.01 14.99 -14.69
C TRP A 1 6.88 14.01 -15.53
N GLY A 2 6.57 13.78 -16.80
CA GLY A 2 7.36 12.91 -17.67
C GLY A 2 7.27 11.41 -17.36
N VAL A 3 6.24 10.98 -16.65
CA VAL A 3 5.99 9.56 -16.37
C VAL A 3 5.30 8.95 -17.58
N GLU A 4 5.85 7.86 -18.11
CA GLU A 4 5.19 7.05 -19.14
C GLU A 4 4.16 6.11 -18.46
N TYR A 5 2.99 6.02 -19.08
CA TYR A 5 1.88 5.20 -18.58
C TYR A 5 1.43 4.21 -19.66
N THR A 6 1.14 3.00 -19.25
CA THR A 6 0.56 1.97 -20.12
C THR A 6 -0.53 1.18 -19.40
N ASP A 7 -1.62 0.91 -20.09
CA ASP A 7 -2.67 0.00 -19.64
C ASP A 7 -2.30 -1.45 -19.99
N ILE A 8 -2.39 -2.32 -19.00
CA ILE A 8 -2.18 -3.75 -19.16
C ILE A 8 -3.50 -4.47 -18.91
N ALA A 9 -3.96 -5.19 -19.92
CA ALA A 9 -5.20 -5.95 -19.83
C ALA A 9 -5.11 -7.05 -18.74
N LEU A 10 -6.16 -7.19 -17.93
CA LEU A 10 -6.21 -8.21 -16.87
C LEU A 10 -6.13 -9.63 -17.43
N GLU A 11 -6.55 -9.84 -18.68
CA GLU A 11 -6.45 -11.11 -19.40
C GLU A 11 -5.01 -11.62 -19.40
N ARG A 12 -4.00 -10.73 -19.55
CA ARG A 12 -2.58 -11.13 -19.49
C ARG A 12 -2.18 -11.61 -18.09
N VAL A 13 -2.74 -10.99 -17.03
CA VAL A 13 -2.54 -11.47 -15.67
C VAL A 13 -3.14 -12.86 -15.49
N TYR A 14 -4.36 -13.09 -16.00
CA TYR A 14 -5.03 -14.39 -15.90
C TYR A 14 -4.29 -15.49 -16.68
N GLU A 15 -3.77 -15.17 -17.86
CA GLU A 15 -2.96 -16.10 -18.65
C GLU A 15 -1.74 -16.57 -17.87
N TYR A 16 -0.98 -15.67 -17.28
CA TYR A 16 0.19 -16.04 -16.47
C TYR A 16 -0.20 -16.74 -15.16
N TYR A 17 -1.25 -16.28 -14.49
CA TYR A 17 -1.77 -16.93 -13.30
C TYR A 17 -2.12 -18.40 -13.53
N ASN A 18 -2.77 -18.70 -14.65
CA ASN A 18 -3.18 -20.07 -14.99
C ASN A 18 -2.01 -20.97 -15.43
N GLN A 19 -0.89 -20.40 -15.84
CA GLN A 19 0.32 -21.15 -16.20
C GLN A 19 1.14 -21.57 -14.97
N ILE A 20 1.05 -20.83 -13.87
CA ILE A 20 1.82 -21.08 -12.65
C ILE A 20 1.16 -22.20 -11.86
N THR A 21 1.91 -23.25 -11.55
CA THR A 21 1.42 -24.39 -10.76
C THR A 21 1.56 -24.15 -9.25
N ASP A 22 0.82 -24.91 -8.46
CA ASP A 22 0.88 -24.82 -7.01
C ASP A 22 2.25 -25.26 -6.47
N ASP A 23 2.88 -26.25 -7.11
CA ASP A 23 4.21 -26.72 -6.74
C ASP A 23 5.29 -25.65 -6.92
N GLU A 24 5.17 -24.79 -7.95
CA GLU A 24 6.12 -23.68 -8.18
C GLU A 24 6.12 -22.61 -7.09
N VAL A 25 5.05 -22.52 -6.31
CA VAL A 25 4.91 -21.50 -5.26
C VAL A 25 4.94 -22.08 -3.84
N GLY A 26 4.88 -23.41 -3.70
CA GLY A 26 4.77 -24.08 -2.41
C GLY A 26 5.89 -23.71 -1.41
N GLU A 27 7.15 -23.71 -1.86
CA GLU A 27 8.30 -23.35 -1.03
C GLU A 27 8.24 -21.87 -0.60
N ALA A 28 7.86 -20.96 -1.51
CA ALA A 28 7.72 -19.54 -1.20
C ALA A 28 6.58 -19.29 -0.19
N CYS A 29 5.46 -20.00 -0.30
CA CYS A 29 4.36 -19.97 0.66
C CYS A 29 4.81 -20.43 2.05
N ALA A 30 5.49 -21.57 2.13
CA ALA A 30 6.03 -22.10 3.39
C ALA A 30 7.05 -21.15 4.02
N GLY A 31 7.95 -20.57 3.20
CA GLY A 31 8.93 -19.60 3.64
C GLY A 31 8.32 -18.31 4.19
N LEU A 32 7.26 -17.81 3.57
CA LEU A 32 6.52 -16.63 4.03
C LEU A 32 5.77 -16.94 5.34
N ALA A 33 5.05 -18.06 5.39
CA ALA A 33 4.33 -18.49 6.59
C ALA A 33 5.28 -18.72 7.79
N GLY A 34 6.48 -19.26 7.54
CA GLY A 34 7.48 -19.49 8.58
C GLY A 34 8.09 -18.20 9.16
N LYS A 35 8.01 -17.07 8.45
CA LYS A 35 8.48 -15.75 8.93
C LYS A 35 7.38 -14.98 9.67
N ALA A 36 6.12 -15.31 9.45
CA ALA A 36 5.00 -14.63 10.06
C ALA A 36 4.89 -14.99 11.56
N LEU A 37 4.50 -14.02 12.37
CA LEU A 37 4.19 -14.24 13.78
C LEU A 37 3.01 -15.21 13.96
N ALA A 38 2.06 -15.16 13.05
CA ALA A 38 0.91 -16.07 12.97
C ALA A 38 0.27 -16.04 11.59
N CYS A 39 -0.48 -17.11 11.26
CA CYS A 39 -1.45 -17.13 10.15
C CYS A 39 -2.84 -17.22 10.78
N ARG A 40 -3.72 -16.28 10.45
CA ARG A 40 -5.09 -16.22 10.99
C ARG A 40 -6.07 -16.08 9.83
N GLU A 41 -7.19 -16.77 9.92
CA GLU A 41 -8.30 -16.80 8.95
C GLU A 41 -7.92 -17.26 7.52
N ALA A 42 -6.67 -17.11 7.11
CA ALA A 42 -6.19 -17.48 5.79
C ALA A 42 -5.83 -18.99 5.75
N SER A 43 -6.29 -19.66 4.71
CA SER A 43 -5.97 -21.07 4.46
C SER A 43 -4.66 -21.24 3.67
N PRO A 44 -4.06 -22.44 3.66
CA PRO A 44 -2.95 -22.74 2.74
C PRO A 44 -3.30 -22.55 1.26
N GLU A 45 -4.54 -22.82 0.87
CA GLU A 45 -5.05 -22.61 -0.49
C GLU A 45 -5.10 -21.12 -0.84
N ASP A 46 -5.54 -20.25 0.07
CA ASP A 46 -5.52 -18.80 -0.13
C ASP A 46 -4.09 -18.28 -0.35
N MET A 47 -3.13 -18.84 0.39
CA MET A 47 -1.72 -18.49 0.26
C MET A 47 -1.18 -18.88 -1.12
N ILE A 48 -1.48 -20.09 -1.59
CA ILE A 48 -1.07 -20.57 -2.92
C ILE A 48 -1.66 -19.66 -4.01
N LYS A 49 -2.96 -19.37 -3.97
CA LYS A 49 -3.62 -18.48 -4.94
C LYS A 49 -2.98 -17.09 -4.96
N ALA A 50 -2.75 -16.51 -3.79
CA ALA A 50 -2.15 -15.19 -3.67
C ALA A 50 -0.69 -15.17 -4.17
N MET A 51 0.09 -16.21 -3.91
CA MET A 51 1.47 -16.32 -4.37
C MET A 51 1.56 -16.56 -5.89
N ARG A 52 0.65 -17.33 -6.47
CA ARG A 52 0.52 -17.48 -7.94
C ARG A 52 0.22 -16.13 -8.58
N LEU A 53 -0.69 -15.35 -8.00
CA LEU A 53 -1.01 -14.00 -8.49
C LEU A 53 0.20 -13.07 -8.41
N TYR A 54 0.95 -13.09 -7.31
CA TYR A 54 2.19 -12.34 -7.21
C TYR A 54 3.18 -12.72 -8.32
N ARG A 55 3.41 -14.01 -8.56
CA ARG A 55 4.32 -14.48 -9.63
C ARG A 55 3.86 -14.05 -11.02
N ALA A 56 2.56 -14.08 -11.29
CA ALA A 56 2.00 -13.62 -12.55
C ALA A 56 2.24 -12.13 -12.79
N ILE A 57 1.96 -11.31 -11.79
CA ILE A 57 2.19 -9.85 -11.87
C ILE A 57 3.70 -9.55 -11.96
N ARG A 58 4.52 -10.26 -11.17
CA ARG A 58 5.98 -10.09 -11.18
C ARG A 58 6.58 -10.38 -12.55
N LYS A 59 6.07 -11.40 -13.25
CA LYS A 59 6.48 -11.71 -14.63
C LYS A 59 6.18 -10.55 -15.58
N ILE A 60 4.99 -9.95 -15.48
CA ILE A 60 4.62 -8.77 -16.28
C ILE A 60 5.55 -7.58 -15.98
N VAL A 61 5.82 -7.34 -14.72
CA VAL A 61 6.75 -6.29 -14.28
C VAL A 61 8.12 -6.44 -14.92
N ASP A 62 8.64 -7.67 -14.97
CA ASP A 62 9.94 -7.96 -15.59
C ASP A 62 9.94 -7.77 -17.10
N GLU A 63 8.94 -8.32 -17.79
CA GLU A 63 8.83 -8.26 -19.23
C GLU A 63 8.68 -6.83 -19.75
N ASP A 64 7.83 -6.04 -19.08
CA ASP A 64 7.52 -4.66 -19.46
C ASP A 64 8.44 -3.65 -18.77
N ARG A 65 9.36 -4.10 -17.90
CA ARG A 65 10.31 -3.27 -17.14
C ARG A 65 9.63 -2.16 -16.36
N LEU A 66 8.54 -2.49 -15.67
CA LEU A 66 7.75 -1.53 -14.91
C LEU A 66 8.49 -1.11 -13.65
N SER A 67 8.58 0.19 -13.40
CA SER A 67 9.09 0.75 -12.14
C SER A 67 8.00 0.91 -11.07
N ALA A 68 6.75 1.03 -11.54
CA ALA A 68 5.58 1.20 -10.69
C ALA A 68 4.34 0.61 -11.37
N LEU A 69 3.35 0.24 -10.58
CA LEU A 69 2.04 -0.21 -11.08
C LEU A 69 0.93 0.11 -10.09
N THR A 70 -0.30 0.11 -10.57
CA THR A 70 -1.49 -0.01 -9.73
C THR A 70 -2.38 -1.10 -10.26
N LEU A 71 -3.13 -1.75 -9.37
CA LEU A 71 -3.92 -2.92 -9.67
C LEU A 71 -5.40 -2.66 -9.42
N SER A 72 -6.25 -3.01 -10.40
CA SER A 72 -7.71 -3.00 -10.20
C SER A 72 -8.14 -4.26 -9.43
N CYS A 73 -7.91 -4.26 -8.12
CA CYS A 73 -7.91 -5.46 -7.25
C CYS A 73 -9.23 -6.24 -7.27
N PHE A 74 -10.38 -5.56 -7.22
CA PHE A 74 -11.68 -6.23 -7.11
C PHE A 74 -12.03 -7.07 -8.35
N ARG A 75 -11.60 -6.66 -9.54
CA ARG A 75 -11.84 -7.41 -10.77
C ARG A 75 -11.07 -8.73 -10.85
N LEU A 76 -9.99 -8.85 -10.08
CA LEU A 76 -9.18 -10.07 -10.04
C LEU A 76 -9.87 -11.21 -9.28
N ILE A 77 -10.66 -10.89 -8.25
CA ILE A 77 -11.23 -11.89 -7.33
C ILE A 77 -12.12 -12.89 -8.06
N GLU A 78 -12.92 -12.43 -9.01
CA GLU A 78 -13.85 -13.28 -9.77
C GLU A 78 -13.14 -14.39 -10.55
N GLN A 79 -11.93 -14.12 -11.06
CA GLN A 79 -11.20 -15.05 -11.92
C GLN A 79 -10.13 -15.84 -11.16
N THR A 80 -9.52 -15.25 -10.14
CA THR A 80 -8.40 -15.87 -9.42
C THR A 80 -8.78 -16.42 -8.04
N GLY A 81 -9.95 -16.02 -7.52
CA GLY A 81 -10.39 -16.37 -6.17
C GLY A 81 -9.49 -15.81 -5.08
N THR A 82 -8.70 -14.77 -5.37
CA THR A 82 -7.80 -14.12 -4.40
C THR A 82 -7.73 -12.61 -4.62
N THR A 83 -7.22 -11.88 -3.63
CA THR A 83 -6.98 -10.44 -3.70
C THR A 83 -5.54 -10.12 -4.08
N GLY A 84 -5.30 -8.91 -4.60
CA GLY A 84 -3.95 -8.43 -4.98
C GLY A 84 -3.05 -8.05 -3.81
N CYS A 85 -3.56 -8.04 -2.56
CA CYS A 85 -2.87 -7.40 -1.44
C CYS A 85 -1.49 -7.99 -1.14
N LEU A 86 -1.35 -9.33 -1.16
CA LEU A 86 -0.04 -9.97 -0.97
C LEU A 86 0.92 -9.63 -2.11
N ALA A 87 0.44 -9.66 -3.35
CA ALA A 87 1.27 -9.33 -4.51
C ALA A 87 1.83 -7.92 -4.41
N LEU A 88 0.99 -6.94 -4.07
CA LEU A 88 1.40 -5.54 -3.90
C LEU A 88 2.37 -5.38 -2.73
N SER A 89 2.16 -6.10 -1.62
CA SER A 89 3.06 -6.12 -0.47
C SER A 89 4.46 -6.59 -0.86
N LEU A 90 4.57 -7.74 -1.54
CA LEU A 90 5.85 -8.33 -1.94
C LEU A 90 6.57 -7.49 -3.00
N LEU A 91 5.85 -6.91 -3.96
CA LEU A 91 6.43 -6.00 -4.96
C LEU A 91 7.03 -4.75 -4.31
N ASN A 92 6.33 -4.17 -3.32
CA ASN A 92 6.86 -3.03 -2.56
C ASN A 92 8.14 -3.40 -1.79
N ASP A 93 8.25 -4.62 -1.27
CA ASP A 93 9.48 -5.13 -0.62
C ASP A 93 10.65 -5.24 -1.60
N GLU A 94 10.38 -5.56 -2.86
CA GLU A 94 11.38 -5.60 -3.93
C GLU A 94 11.75 -4.22 -4.47
N GLY A 95 11.11 -3.16 -3.96
CA GLY A 95 11.34 -1.77 -4.37
C GLY A 95 10.57 -1.35 -5.61
N ILE A 96 9.65 -2.18 -6.11
CA ILE A 96 8.70 -1.85 -7.18
C ILE A 96 7.51 -1.16 -6.53
N ILE A 97 7.19 0.06 -6.96
CA ILE A 97 6.06 0.80 -6.41
C ILE A 97 4.75 0.14 -6.85
N ALA A 98 4.03 -0.41 -5.89
CA ALA A 98 2.81 -1.17 -6.17
C ALA A 98 1.63 -0.63 -5.34
N GLY A 99 0.75 0.09 -6.01
CA GLY A 99 -0.48 0.67 -5.44
C GLY A 99 -1.70 -0.20 -5.65
N CYS A 100 -2.75 0.09 -4.93
CA CYS A 100 -4.03 -0.61 -4.94
C CYS A 100 -5.13 0.21 -5.62
N GLU A 101 -6.22 -0.44 -5.98
CA GLU A 101 -7.49 0.17 -6.42
C GLU A 101 -7.42 1.07 -7.66
N GLY A 102 -6.38 0.95 -8.49
CA GLY A 102 -6.22 1.79 -9.67
C GLY A 102 -5.82 3.24 -9.37
N ASP A 103 -5.43 3.56 -8.12
CA ASP A 103 -5.10 4.92 -7.69
C ASP A 103 -3.71 5.36 -8.20
N LEU A 104 -3.69 5.94 -9.41
CA LEU A 104 -2.49 6.46 -10.05
C LEU A 104 -1.88 7.65 -9.29
N GLN A 105 -2.69 8.49 -8.64
CA GLN A 105 -2.20 9.62 -7.86
C GLN A 105 -1.43 9.14 -6.63
N SER A 106 -1.89 8.07 -5.98
CA SER A 106 -1.17 7.46 -4.88
C SER A 106 0.12 6.77 -5.33
N VAL A 107 0.11 6.08 -6.47
CA VAL A 107 1.33 5.49 -7.06
C VAL A 107 2.35 6.57 -7.38
N PHE A 108 1.93 7.68 -8.00
CA PHE A 108 2.81 8.82 -8.23
C PHE A 108 3.39 9.37 -6.91
N THR A 109 2.55 9.53 -5.89
CA THR A 109 2.98 10.00 -4.57
C THR A 109 4.02 9.05 -3.94
N MET A 110 3.78 7.73 -4.02
CA MET A 110 4.74 6.72 -3.54
C MET A 110 6.06 6.78 -4.31
N LEU A 111 6.00 6.96 -5.63
CA LEU A 111 7.18 7.07 -6.49
C LEU A 111 8.01 8.32 -6.14
N ALA A 112 7.36 9.48 -6.05
CA ALA A 112 8.02 10.73 -5.65
C ALA A 112 8.66 10.60 -4.25
N ALA A 113 7.92 10.07 -3.29
CA ALA A 113 8.41 9.82 -1.94
C ALA A 113 9.64 8.88 -1.93
N LYS A 114 9.58 7.78 -2.69
CA LYS A 114 10.69 6.82 -2.81
C LYS A 114 11.94 7.44 -3.44
N VAL A 115 11.77 8.19 -4.51
CA VAL A 115 12.90 8.84 -5.22
C VAL A 115 13.58 9.87 -4.34
N LEU A 116 12.81 10.66 -3.61
CA LEU A 116 13.34 11.74 -2.78
C LEU A 116 13.96 11.23 -1.47
N THR A 117 13.29 10.30 -0.80
CA THR A 117 13.69 9.87 0.55
C THR A 117 14.50 8.58 0.59
N GLY A 118 14.45 7.79 -0.49
CA GLY A 118 15.00 6.43 -0.53
C GLY A 118 14.24 5.43 0.36
N LYS A 119 13.14 5.85 1.01
CA LYS A 119 12.41 5.01 1.97
C LYS A 119 11.20 4.33 1.32
N PRO A 120 10.84 3.14 1.79
CA PRO A 120 9.58 2.52 1.42
C PRO A 120 8.41 3.34 1.98
N ALA A 121 7.29 3.33 1.28
CA ALA A 121 6.11 4.08 1.62
C ALA A 121 4.92 3.14 1.88
N PHE A 122 4.07 3.50 2.82
CA PHE A 122 2.83 2.78 3.13
C PHE A 122 1.63 3.55 2.58
N MET A 123 0.96 3.01 1.56
CA MET A 123 -0.31 3.50 1.04
C MET A 123 -1.44 3.05 1.94
N ALA A 124 -2.24 3.98 2.47
CA ALA A 124 -3.30 3.65 3.42
C ALA A 124 -4.48 4.62 3.38
N ASN A 125 -5.63 4.13 3.84
CA ASN A 125 -6.85 4.89 4.01
C ASN A 125 -6.90 5.53 5.40
N PRO A 126 -7.28 6.82 5.54
CA PRO A 126 -7.68 7.39 6.83
C PRO A 126 -9.03 6.77 7.26
N SER A 127 -8.95 5.65 7.96
CA SER A 127 -10.11 4.82 8.31
C SER A 127 -10.84 5.26 9.59
N MET A 128 -10.18 6.03 10.43
CA MET A 128 -10.78 6.69 11.60
C MET A 128 -10.13 8.05 11.82
N ILE A 129 -10.94 9.06 12.06
CA ILE A 129 -10.47 10.44 12.27
C ILE A 129 -11.12 10.98 13.55
N ASN A 130 -10.29 11.42 14.48
CA ASN A 130 -10.73 12.08 15.71
C ASN A 130 -10.16 13.50 15.80
N ALA A 131 -10.92 14.47 15.33
CA ALA A 131 -10.52 15.88 15.36
C ALA A 131 -10.32 16.44 16.79
N ARG A 132 -11.02 15.90 17.80
CA ARG A 132 -10.88 16.38 19.19
C ARG A 132 -9.54 15.99 19.79
N THR A 133 -9.08 14.78 19.51
CA THR A 133 -7.77 14.30 19.98
C THR A 133 -6.67 14.54 18.95
N ASN A 134 -7.00 15.08 17.79
CA ASN A 134 -6.09 15.27 16.66
C ASN A 134 -5.36 13.97 16.27
N GLU A 135 -6.12 12.88 16.14
CA GLU A 135 -5.61 11.54 15.83
C GLU A 135 -6.32 10.95 14.61
N ILE A 136 -5.57 10.18 13.84
CA ILE A 136 -6.12 9.38 12.76
C ILE A 136 -5.67 7.93 12.90
N ILE A 137 -6.44 7.00 12.30
CA ILE A 137 -5.97 5.64 12.02
C ILE A 137 -5.85 5.50 10.52
N LEU A 138 -4.64 5.21 10.06
CA LEU A 138 -4.38 4.77 8.71
C LEU A 138 -4.45 3.25 8.66
N ALA A 139 -5.17 2.71 7.66
CA ALA A 139 -5.32 1.28 7.51
C ALA A 139 -5.23 0.84 6.04
N HIS A 140 -4.51 -0.25 5.77
CA HIS A 140 -4.48 -0.95 4.48
C HIS A 140 -3.99 -2.39 4.63
N CYS A 141 -4.13 -3.21 3.56
CA CYS A 141 -3.69 -4.61 3.54
C CYS A 141 -2.40 -4.86 2.76
N THR A 142 -1.80 -3.82 2.18
CA THR A 142 -0.71 -3.90 1.17
C THR A 142 0.64 -3.38 1.65
N ILE A 143 0.84 -3.28 2.97
CA ILE A 143 2.15 -2.85 3.50
C ILE A 143 3.25 -3.79 3.04
N GLY A 144 4.39 -3.25 2.64
CA GLY A 144 5.59 -4.04 2.44
C GLY A 144 6.05 -4.65 3.77
N ILE A 145 6.29 -5.94 3.80
CA ILE A 145 6.67 -6.69 5.01
C ILE A 145 7.98 -6.16 5.59
N ALA A 146 8.91 -5.75 4.72
CA ALA A 146 10.19 -5.17 5.13
C ALA A 146 10.06 -3.85 5.92
N GLN A 147 8.90 -3.21 5.91
CA GLN A 147 8.60 -2.01 6.71
C GLN A 147 8.16 -2.33 8.14
N THR A 148 7.96 -3.60 8.46
CA THR A 148 7.39 -4.06 9.73
C THR A 148 8.43 -4.67 10.63
N GLU A 149 8.27 -4.56 11.96
CA GLU A 149 9.06 -5.32 12.92
C GLU A 149 8.63 -6.78 12.95
N GLN A 150 7.32 -7.00 12.81
CA GLN A 150 6.68 -8.32 12.73
C GLN A 150 5.42 -8.20 11.87
N PHE A 151 4.93 -9.32 11.36
CA PHE A 151 3.67 -9.36 10.63
C PHE A 151 2.86 -10.61 10.91
N ILE A 152 1.56 -10.50 10.69
CA ILE A 152 0.59 -11.59 10.74
C ILE A 152 -0.03 -11.72 9.36
N ILE A 153 -0.12 -12.93 8.85
CA ILE A 153 -0.85 -13.25 7.64
C ILE A 153 -2.32 -13.41 7.98
N ARG A 154 -3.17 -12.68 7.28
CA ARG A 154 -4.62 -12.68 7.47
C ARG A 154 -5.33 -12.79 6.12
N ASN A 155 -6.66 -12.96 6.14
CA ASN A 155 -7.47 -12.76 4.94
C ASN A 155 -7.73 -11.25 4.71
N HIS A 156 -8.20 -10.87 3.52
CA HIS A 156 -8.72 -9.54 3.25
C HIS A 156 -10.03 -9.32 4.03
N PHE A 157 -10.19 -8.15 4.69
CA PHE A 157 -11.26 -7.98 5.67
C PHE A 157 -12.67 -7.91 5.05
N GLU A 158 -12.82 -7.31 3.87
CA GLU A 158 -14.13 -7.12 3.22
C GLU A 158 -14.62 -8.39 2.51
N THR A 159 -13.71 -9.13 1.89
CA THR A 159 -14.05 -10.30 1.08
C THR A 159 -13.87 -11.62 1.82
N GLU A 160 -13.27 -11.58 3.00
CA GLU A 160 -12.89 -12.75 3.81
C GLU A 160 -12.10 -13.82 3.03
N SER A 161 -11.47 -13.42 1.91
CA SER A 161 -10.70 -14.29 1.01
C SER A 161 -9.33 -13.69 0.70
N GLY A 162 -8.45 -14.45 0.05
CA GLY A 162 -7.10 -14.03 -0.30
C GLY A 162 -6.24 -13.72 0.93
N ILE A 163 -5.12 -13.01 0.71
CA ILE A 163 -4.14 -12.72 1.75
C ILE A 163 -3.96 -11.23 1.92
N GLY A 164 -4.16 -10.75 3.15
CA GLY A 164 -3.82 -9.40 3.62
C GLY A 164 -2.74 -9.47 4.68
N ILE A 165 -1.86 -8.48 4.70
CA ILE A 165 -0.80 -8.36 5.71
C ILE A 165 -1.27 -7.46 6.86
N GLN A 166 -1.16 -7.97 8.09
CA GLN A 166 -1.23 -7.17 9.31
C GLN A 166 0.19 -6.92 9.78
N GLY A 167 0.75 -5.77 9.38
CA GLY A 167 2.07 -5.34 9.82
C GLY A 167 2.04 -4.73 11.22
N ILE A 168 3.08 -4.97 11.99
CA ILE A 168 3.39 -4.29 13.26
C ILE A 168 4.56 -3.37 12.98
N LEU A 169 4.29 -2.07 12.97
CA LEU A 169 5.27 -1.04 12.62
C LEU A 169 5.91 -0.44 13.88
N PRO A 170 7.19 -0.01 13.80
CA PRO A 170 7.81 0.73 14.89
C PRO A 170 7.05 2.03 15.17
N THR A 171 6.93 2.42 16.43
CA THR A 171 6.42 3.73 16.81
C THR A 171 7.45 4.84 16.52
N GLY A 172 7.00 6.08 16.35
CA GLY A 172 7.89 7.21 16.10
C GLY A 172 7.34 8.20 15.08
N ASP A 173 8.19 9.11 14.64
CA ASP A 173 7.79 10.16 13.71
C ASP A 173 7.41 9.60 12.34
N VAL A 174 6.38 10.21 11.75
CA VAL A 174 5.89 9.86 10.42
C VAL A 174 5.59 11.13 9.62
N THR A 175 5.72 11.00 8.31
CA THR A 175 5.26 11.99 7.33
C THR A 175 4.12 11.39 6.52
N ILE A 176 3.05 12.16 6.34
CA ILE A 176 1.90 11.78 5.52
C ILE A 176 1.82 12.74 4.35
N VAL A 177 1.81 12.21 3.13
CA VAL A 177 1.77 13.00 1.91
C VAL A 177 0.76 12.43 0.92
N LYS A 178 0.11 13.29 0.16
CA LYS A 178 -0.72 12.94 -0.99
C LYS A 178 -0.59 14.02 -2.05
N CYS A 179 -0.16 13.61 -3.25
CA CYS A 179 -0.26 14.44 -4.44
C CYS A 179 -1.61 14.19 -5.11
N GLY A 180 -2.25 15.25 -5.57
CA GLY A 180 -3.58 15.23 -6.19
C GLY A 180 -3.80 16.43 -7.09
N GLY A 181 -5.05 16.79 -7.31
CA GLY A 181 -5.44 17.75 -8.32
C GLY A 181 -5.55 17.13 -9.71
N GLU A 182 -6.03 17.88 -10.68
CA GLU A 182 -6.27 17.38 -12.03
C GLU A 182 -4.96 17.04 -12.77
N CYS A 183 -3.90 17.81 -12.48
CA CYS A 183 -2.57 17.66 -13.10
C CYS A 183 -1.48 17.22 -12.09
N LEU A 184 -1.84 16.67 -10.94
CA LEU A 184 -0.92 16.41 -9.83
C LEU A 184 -0.20 17.69 -9.37
N ASP A 185 -0.93 18.78 -9.36
CA ASP A 185 -0.48 20.14 -9.06
C ASP A 185 -0.88 20.63 -7.66
N GLU A 186 -1.55 19.75 -6.91
CA GLU A 186 -1.88 19.96 -5.50
C GLU A 186 -1.27 18.87 -4.63
N TYR A 187 -0.95 19.19 -3.37
CA TYR A 187 -0.52 18.19 -2.41
C TYR A 187 -0.92 18.53 -0.98
N TYR A 188 -1.23 17.49 -0.23
CA TYR A 188 -1.27 17.53 1.22
C TYR A 188 0.04 17.02 1.79
N LEU A 189 0.51 17.65 2.86
CA LEU A 189 1.71 17.22 3.58
C LEU A 189 1.54 17.53 5.07
N GLY A 190 1.60 16.51 5.89
CA GLY A 190 1.51 16.61 7.34
C GLY A 190 2.49 15.67 8.02
N THR A 191 2.85 15.99 9.26
CA THR A 191 3.66 15.14 10.14
C THR A 191 2.86 14.70 11.35
N GLY A 192 3.34 13.68 12.02
CA GLY A 192 2.77 13.16 13.25
C GLY A 192 3.65 12.12 13.90
N THR A 193 3.14 11.51 14.95
CA THR A 193 3.82 10.41 15.64
C THR A 193 2.93 9.15 15.58
N LEU A 194 3.44 8.06 15.04
CA LEU A 194 2.82 6.75 15.16
C LEU A 194 2.93 6.30 16.60
N THR A 195 1.79 6.16 17.27
CA THR A 195 1.72 5.88 18.71
C THR A 195 1.32 4.43 19.03
N GLU A 196 0.60 3.77 18.12
CA GLU A 196 0.03 2.46 18.38
C GLU A 196 -0.27 1.71 17.07
N ASN A 197 -0.03 0.40 17.07
CA ASN A 197 -0.59 -0.52 16.08
C ASN A 197 -1.95 -1.02 16.61
N THR A 198 -3.04 -0.69 15.92
CA THR A 198 -4.39 -1.08 16.33
C THR A 198 -4.84 -2.36 15.63
N ASN A 199 -5.97 -2.92 16.06
CA ASN A 199 -6.53 -4.13 15.45
C ASN A 199 -8.07 -4.12 15.52
N TYR A 200 -8.68 -3.12 14.92
CA TYR A 200 -10.14 -3.06 14.78
C TYR A 200 -10.62 -4.05 13.72
N ILE A 201 -11.71 -4.76 14.03
CA ILE A 201 -12.22 -5.85 13.18
C ILE A 201 -12.75 -5.35 11.82
N ASN A 202 -13.28 -4.14 11.78
CA ASN A 202 -13.96 -3.57 10.62
C ASN A 202 -13.05 -2.68 9.74
N MET A 203 -11.75 -2.97 9.70
CA MET A 203 -10.78 -2.20 8.93
C MET A 203 -9.78 -3.14 8.25
N CYS A 204 -9.08 -2.63 7.24
CA CYS A 204 -7.92 -3.29 6.64
C CYS A 204 -6.90 -3.71 7.70
N ARG A 205 -6.12 -4.73 7.42
CA ARG A 205 -5.40 -5.51 8.44
C ARG A 205 -4.25 -4.78 9.10
N THR A 206 -3.42 -4.04 8.35
CA THR A 206 -2.41 -3.15 8.94
C THR A 206 -3.09 -1.86 9.37
N GLN A 207 -2.97 -1.49 10.62
CA GLN A 207 -3.63 -0.32 11.21
C GLN A 207 -2.67 0.40 12.14
N VAL A 208 -2.47 1.67 11.91
CA VAL A 208 -1.60 2.52 12.73
C VAL A 208 -2.34 3.77 13.21
N ARG A 209 -2.27 4.03 14.52
CA ARG A 209 -2.76 5.27 15.12
C ARG A 209 -1.68 6.32 15.07
N ILE A 210 -2.02 7.49 14.57
CA ILE A 210 -1.09 8.60 14.43
C ILE A 210 -1.66 9.81 15.15
N LYS A 211 -0.88 10.37 16.06
CA LYS A 211 -1.09 11.69 16.64
C LYS A 211 -0.55 12.73 15.67
N MET A 212 -1.43 13.52 15.07
CA MET A 212 -1.06 14.50 14.06
C MET A 212 -0.48 15.77 14.67
N ASN A 213 0.48 16.38 13.99
CA ASN A 213 0.95 17.75 14.28
C ASN A 213 0.10 18.79 13.55
N ALA A 214 -0.29 18.49 12.29
CA ALA A 214 -1.25 19.28 11.53
C ALA A 214 -2.70 18.93 11.93
N PRO A 215 -3.70 19.79 11.66
CA PRO A 215 -5.09 19.49 11.96
C PRO A 215 -5.62 18.25 11.23
N ALA A 216 -6.17 17.29 11.96
CA ALA A 216 -6.80 16.09 11.40
C ALA A 216 -8.11 16.40 10.65
N GLU A 217 -8.66 17.60 10.81
CA GLU A 217 -9.85 18.08 10.08
C GLU A 217 -9.70 18.06 8.58
N TYR A 218 -8.48 18.14 8.03
CA TYR A 218 -8.21 17.98 6.61
C TYR A 218 -8.88 16.69 6.07
N PHE A 219 -8.72 15.58 6.76
CA PHE A 219 -9.26 14.28 6.34
C PHE A 219 -10.80 14.21 6.38
N LEU A 220 -11.47 15.16 7.07
CA LEU A 220 -12.93 15.24 7.16
C LEU A 220 -13.55 16.22 6.18
N ARG A 221 -12.79 17.21 5.71
CA ARG A 221 -13.33 18.32 4.92
C ARG A 221 -13.21 18.09 3.42
N ASN A 222 -12.00 18.00 2.95
CA ASN A 222 -11.71 17.90 1.51
C ASN A 222 -10.36 17.21 1.25
N PRO A 223 -10.21 15.92 1.58
CA PRO A 223 -8.97 15.20 1.33
C PRO A 223 -8.71 15.03 -0.18
N LEU A 224 -7.45 15.06 -0.56
CA LEU A 224 -7.00 14.80 -1.94
C LEU A 224 -7.12 13.30 -2.32
N GLY A 225 -8.33 12.76 -2.21
CA GLY A 225 -8.62 11.36 -2.48
C GLY A 225 -8.57 10.47 -1.24
N ASN A 226 -8.78 9.18 -1.47
CA ASN A 226 -8.99 8.20 -0.41
C ASN A 226 -7.68 7.77 0.25
N HIS A 227 -6.69 7.36 -0.54
CA HIS A 227 -5.41 6.93 0.00
C HIS A 227 -4.45 8.08 0.25
N HIS A 228 -3.71 7.96 1.35
CA HIS A 228 -2.57 8.81 1.69
C HIS A 228 -1.32 7.95 1.89
N ILE A 229 -0.17 8.53 1.69
CA ILE A 229 1.11 7.82 1.72
C ILE A 229 1.84 8.19 3.01
N MET A 230 2.13 7.20 3.83
CA MET A 230 2.88 7.36 5.07
C MET A 230 4.33 6.90 4.89
N LEU A 231 5.26 7.68 5.42
CA LEU A 231 6.69 7.39 5.52
C LEU A 231 7.09 7.42 6.99
N HIS A 232 7.93 6.48 7.43
CA HIS A 232 8.58 6.58 8.73
C HIS A 232 9.68 7.65 8.69
N GLY A 233 9.64 8.56 9.64
CA GLY A 233 10.54 9.70 9.75
C GLY A 233 9.90 11.03 9.34
N ASN A 234 10.62 12.12 9.58
CA ASN A 234 10.20 13.46 9.18
C ASN A 234 10.91 13.88 7.89
N TYR A 235 10.15 13.95 6.81
CA TYR A 235 10.59 14.37 5.47
C TYR A 235 9.84 15.61 4.98
N GLU A 236 9.17 16.34 5.89
CA GLU A 236 8.32 17.47 5.53
C GLU A 236 9.06 18.49 4.68
N LEU A 237 10.21 18.98 5.15
CA LEU A 237 10.97 20.01 4.45
C LEU A 237 11.38 19.57 3.04
N MET A 238 11.90 18.35 2.91
CA MET A 238 12.39 17.83 1.63
C MET A 238 11.26 17.69 0.60
N LEU A 239 10.12 17.14 1.01
CA LEU A 239 8.97 16.94 0.13
C LEU A 239 8.31 18.27 -0.22
N ASP A 240 8.19 19.18 0.74
CA ASP A 240 7.60 20.51 0.56
C ASP A 240 8.42 21.35 -0.43
N GLU A 241 9.73 21.44 -0.25
CA GLU A 241 10.63 22.16 -1.16
C GLU A 241 10.58 21.59 -2.58
N PHE A 242 10.58 20.28 -2.74
CA PHE A 242 10.50 19.64 -4.05
C PHE A 242 9.17 19.96 -4.75
N LEU A 243 8.04 19.75 -4.07
CA LEU A 243 6.72 19.93 -4.66
C LEU A 243 6.46 21.40 -5.00
N GLN A 244 6.81 22.33 -4.11
CA GLN A 244 6.69 23.78 -4.37
C GLN A 244 7.59 24.22 -5.53
N SER A 245 8.82 23.74 -5.59
CA SER A 245 9.75 24.09 -6.69
C SER A 245 9.26 23.60 -8.04
N ASN A 246 8.41 22.57 -8.07
CA ASN A 246 7.75 22.08 -9.28
C ASN A 246 6.36 22.70 -9.51
N GLY A 247 6.00 23.75 -8.79
CA GLY A 247 4.79 24.53 -8.99
C GLY A 247 3.54 23.94 -8.34
N CYS A 248 3.68 22.91 -7.48
CA CYS A 248 2.55 22.33 -6.78
C CYS A 248 2.08 23.24 -5.64
N LYS A 249 0.79 23.29 -5.43
CA LYS A 249 0.12 24.03 -4.36
C LYS A 249 -0.13 23.13 -3.17
N ARG A 250 0.39 23.50 -2.00
CA ARG A 250 0.03 22.86 -0.72
C ARG A 250 -1.39 23.22 -0.34
N ILE A 251 -2.16 22.21 0.04
CA ILE A 251 -3.50 22.36 0.61
C ILE A 251 -3.50 22.00 2.09
N GLU A 252 -4.44 22.58 2.87
CA GLU A 252 -4.60 22.42 4.31
C GLU A 252 -5.91 21.72 4.67
#